data_6fd9472e3c907fd4a266ff3f1466e50f
#
_entry.id   6fd9472e3c907fd4a266ff3f1466e50f
#
_cell.length_a   1.000
_cell.length_b   1.000
_cell.length_c   1.000
_cell.angle_alpha   90.00
_cell.angle_beta   90.00
_cell.angle_gamma   90.00
#
_symmetry.space_group_name_H-M   'P 1'
#
loop_
_entity.id
_entity.type
_entity.pdbx_description
1 polymer ?
#
loop_
_entity_poly.entity_id
_entity_poly.type
_entity_poly.pdbx_seq_one_letter_code
_entity_poly.pdbx_strand_id
1 'polypeptide(L)'
;VVNINPLYTQRELEHVLKDSEAKLLLVWEGVASVAEKSNLANIEKVLITTVGDLLGFKGKIINLVTRKVKKLVPKYNIDGALMFNKILSESSGADAVNVEIPIESTAFLQYTGGTTGVSKGAILTHRNILANIIQAFFTIDPKMYDDSRVEQRIAICPLPLYHIFALTVHNFMLFHIGGKSVLITNPRDLKTFVSLMSKHKFHMISGVNTLYEALLNYEGFKDLDFSNLLMSLSGGMAALDTTAKRWHEVTKSVIWQAYGLTETSPLVSVPNYKQTDFTGSVGLPAAFTEIEIRDEDNNALTETNEVGELCVRGPQVMSGYWNSEVSGLDKDNWFMTGDIARIDETGNIFIVDRKKDMIIVSGFNVFPNEVEAVVNEHPAVLECGCVGVEGKDSQEIVKVFIVLHEDKTLSEEEIITFCRDKLTAYKVPKQIEFIKEIPKTNVGKVLRRELKEN
;
A
#
# COMPACT_ATOMS: atom_id res chain seq x y z
N VAL A 1 9.76 -7.30 15.44
CA VAL A 1 10.42 -7.06 14.14
C VAL A 1 10.10 -5.66 13.67
N VAL A 2 11.08 -4.99 13.01
CA VAL A 2 10.89 -3.66 12.42
C VAL A 2 11.18 -3.75 10.92
N ASN A 3 10.14 -3.62 10.10
CA ASN A 3 10.31 -3.64 8.66
C ASN A 3 10.72 -2.24 8.16
N ILE A 4 11.82 -2.18 7.42
CA ILE A 4 12.40 -0.94 6.94
C ILE A 4 12.34 -0.90 5.41
N ASN A 5 11.90 0.24 4.86
CA ASN A 5 11.97 0.49 3.43
C ASN A 5 13.45 0.58 3.00
N PRO A 6 13.92 -0.26 2.06
CA PRO A 6 15.31 -0.22 1.60
C PRO A 6 15.71 1.07 0.88
N LEU A 7 14.74 1.90 0.54
CA LEU A 7 14.97 3.21 -0.10
C LEU A 7 15.01 4.37 0.90
N TYR A 8 14.97 4.10 2.20
CA TYR A 8 15.10 5.15 3.21
C TYR A 8 16.45 5.88 3.08
N THR A 9 16.39 7.18 3.25
CA THR A 9 17.58 8.01 3.43
C THR A 9 18.28 7.70 4.75
N GLN A 10 19.51 8.16 4.92
CA GLN A 10 20.25 8.05 6.18
C GLN A 10 19.40 8.58 7.37
N ARG A 11 18.79 9.75 7.22
CA ARG A 11 17.97 10.38 8.27
C ARG A 11 16.78 9.52 8.68
N GLU A 12 16.07 8.94 7.70
CA GLU A 12 14.92 8.08 7.97
C GLU A 12 15.34 6.78 8.65
N LEU A 13 16.44 6.17 8.20
CA LEU A 13 16.98 4.96 8.80
C LEU A 13 17.41 5.23 10.25
N GLU A 14 18.16 6.30 10.53
CA GLU A 14 18.59 6.68 11.87
C GLU A 14 17.41 6.93 12.81
N HIS A 15 16.34 7.59 12.30
CA HIS A 15 15.13 7.80 13.07
C HIS A 15 14.52 6.47 13.50
N VAL A 16 14.30 5.55 12.55
CA VAL A 16 13.66 4.26 12.83
C VAL A 16 14.52 3.40 13.78
N LEU A 17 15.82 3.34 13.57
CA LEU A 17 16.73 2.56 14.43
C LEU A 17 16.78 3.10 15.86
N LYS A 18 16.78 4.43 16.01
CA LYS A 18 16.78 5.08 17.32
C LYS A 18 15.44 4.89 18.05
N ASP A 19 14.33 5.15 17.35
CA ASP A 19 12.99 5.11 17.95
C ASP A 19 12.58 3.68 18.31
N SER A 20 12.87 2.70 17.44
CA SER A 20 12.52 1.29 17.67
C SER A 20 13.38 0.57 18.70
N GLU A 21 14.51 1.19 19.11
CA GLU A 21 15.51 0.57 19.99
C GLU A 21 16.03 -0.79 19.47
N ALA A 22 16.06 -0.95 18.14
CA ALA A 22 16.51 -2.18 17.50
C ALA A 22 17.94 -2.53 17.89
N LYS A 23 18.22 -3.82 18.16
CA LYS A 23 19.53 -4.34 18.56
C LYS A 23 20.27 -5.02 17.43
N LEU A 24 19.56 -5.51 16.45
CA LEU A 24 20.11 -6.20 15.28
C LEU A 24 19.59 -5.56 14.01
N LEU A 25 20.49 -5.27 13.09
CA LEU A 25 20.16 -4.78 11.75
C LEU A 25 20.52 -5.84 10.71
N LEU A 26 19.52 -6.36 10.00
CA LEU A 26 19.71 -7.16 8.79
C LEU A 26 19.54 -6.25 7.58
N VAL A 27 20.60 -6.05 6.80
CA VAL A 27 20.61 -5.13 5.67
C VAL A 27 21.05 -5.83 4.39
N TRP A 28 20.36 -5.55 3.30
CA TRP A 28 20.79 -5.98 1.99
C TRP A 28 22.01 -5.18 1.51
N GLU A 29 23.03 -5.87 0.96
CA GLU A 29 24.28 -5.26 0.54
C GLU A 29 24.13 -4.09 -0.45
N GLY A 30 23.03 -4.07 -1.24
CA GLY A 30 22.76 -3.01 -2.20
C GLY A 30 22.45 -1.65 -1.56
N VAL A 31 22.06 -1.63 -0.30
CA VAL A 31 21.78 -0.40 0.48
C VAL A 31 22.67 -0.26 1.71
N ALA A 32 23.64 -1.15 1.88
CA ALA A 32 24.54 -1.16 3.05
C ALA A 32 25.35 0.14 3.19
N SER A 33 25.59 0.88 2.09
CA SER A 33 26.26 2.21 2.15
C SER A 33 25.42 3.28 2.86
N VAL A 34 24.10 3.13 2.94
CA VAL A 34 23.24 4.01 3.74
C VAL A 34 23.42 3.65 5.22
N ALA A 35 23.41 2.35 5.56
CA ALA A 35 23.66 1.90 6.92
C ALA A 35 25.08 2.30 7.42
N GLU A 36 26.11 2.21 6.58
CA GLU A 36 27.47 2.66 6.89
C GLU A 36 27.54 4.11 7.36
N LYS A 37 26.75 4.99 6.68
CA LYS A 37 26.71 6.43 6.99
C LYS A 37 25.82 6.76 8.18
N SER A 38 24.99 5.82 8.60
CA SER A 38 24.00 6.03 9.66
C SER A 38 24.62 5.81 11.04
N ASN A 39 24.02 6.44 12.07
CA ASN A 39 24.38 6.18 13.44
C ASN A 39 23.87 4.81 13.91
N LEU A 40 24.79 3.86 14.04
CA LEU A 40 24.52 2.48 14.48
C LEU A 40 24.88 2.21 15.95
N ALA A 41 25.07 3.25 16.77
CA ALA A 41 25.59 3.10 18.13
C ALA A 41 24.74 2.17 19.04
N ASN A 42 23.44 2.07 18.79
CA ASN A 42 22.52 1.20 19.53
C ASN A 42 22.39 -0.21 18.93
N ILE A 43 22.99 -0.45 17.76
CA ILE A 43 22.94 -1.73 17.05
C ILE A 43 24.10 -2.61 17.55
N GLU A 44 23.76 -3.72 18.17
CA GLU A 44 24.74 -4.68 18.69
C GLU A 44 25.37 -5.53 17.58
N LYS A 45 24.59 -5.84 16.52
CA LYS A 45 25.07 -6.63 15.39
C LYS A 45 24.45 -6.16 14.07
N VAL A 46 25.29 -6.08 13.04
CA VAL A 46 24.87 -5.85 11.66
C VAL A 46 25.10 -7.12 10.86
N LEU A 47 24.05 -7.61 10.22
CA LEU A 47 24.09 -8.75 9.30
C LEU A 47 23.90 -8.25 7.87
N ILE A 48 24.80 -8.65 6.98
CA ILE A 48 24.70 -8.32 5.55
C ILE A 48 24.11 -9.52 4.80
N THR A 49 23.01 -9.31 4.11
CA THR A 49 22.41 -10.30 3.20
C THR A 49 22.62 -9.90 1.75
N THR A 50 22.63 -10.89 0.87
CA THR A 50 22.84 -10.72 -0.57
C THR A 50 21.65 -11.28 -1.35
N VAL A 51 21.46 -10.86 -2.60
CA VAL A 51 20.37 -11.34 -3.45
C VAL A 51 20.43 -12.86 -3.66
N GLY A 52 21.63 -13.43 -3.66
CA GLY A 52 21.84 -14.85 -3.89
C GLY A 52 21.88 -15.71 -2.61
N ASP A 53 21.61 -15.14 -1.46
CA ASP A 53 21.60 -15.90 -0.20
C ASP A 53 20.52 -17.01 -0.26
N LEU A 54 20.80 -18.16 0.36
CA LEU A 54 19.96 -19.36 0.38
C LEU A 54 19.75 -20.07 -0.97
N LEU A 55 20.33 -19.58 -2.07
CA LEU A 55 20.20 -20.16 -3.40
C LEU A 55 21.36 -21.09 -3.78
N GLY A 56 22.21 -21.45 -2.82
CA GLY A 56 23.35 -22.35 -3.03
C GLY A 56 24.31 -21.85 -4.12
N PHE A 57 24.73 -22.76 -5.04
CA PHE A 57 25.66 -22.41 -6.09
C PHE A 57 25.12 -21.34 -7.06
N LYS A 58 23.83 -21.42 -7.39
CA LYS A 58 23.16 -20.40 -8.25
C LYS A 58 23.25 -19.01 -7.60
N GLY A 59 23.14 -18.93 -6.29
CA GLY A 59 23.28 -17.68 -5.54
C GLY A 59 24.64 -17.01 -5.70
N LYS A 60 25.72 -17.80 -5.74
CA LYS A 60 27.08 -17.28 -5.97
C LYS A 60 27.18 -16.61 -7.35
N ILE A 61 26.57 -17.18 -8.38
CA ILE A 61 26.53 -16.62 -9.73
C ILE A 61 25.70 -15.32 -9.74
N ILE A 62 24.52 -15.33 -9.10
CA ILE A 62 23.65 -14.15 -8.98
C ILE A 62 24.40 -13.01 -8.31
N ASN A 63 25.08 -13.29 -7.19
CA ASN A 63 25.86 -12.28 -6.46
C ASN A 63 27.01 -11.71 -7.32
N LEU A 64 27.69 -12.55 -8.08
CA LEU A 64 28.73 -12.09 -9.00
C LEU A 64 28.17 -11.15 -10.07
N VAL A 65 27.05 -11.52 -10.68
CA VAL A 65 26.34 -10.69 -11.69
C VAL A 65 25.87 -9.38 -11.08
N THR A 66 25.25 -9.42 -9.92
CA THR A 66 24.73 -8.24 -9.21
C THR A 66 25.85 -7.26 -8.88
N ARG A 67 26.98 -7.76 -8.37
CA ARG A 67 28.12 -6.94 -7.93
C ARG A 67 28.98 -6.46 -9.11
N LYS A 68 29.33 -7.33 -10.05
CA LYS A 68 30.36 -7.07 -11.08
C LYS A 68 29.77 -6.63 -12.42
N VAL A 69 28.64 -7.23 -12.85
CA VAL A 69 28.02 -6.93 -14.16
C VAL A 69 27.04 -5.80 -14.04
N LYS A 70 26.04 -5.95 -13.15
CA LYS A 70 24.98 -4.93 -12.97
C LYS A 70 25.42 -3.75 -12.08
N LYS A 71 26.51 -3.90 -11.30
CA LYS A 71 27.06 -2.89 -10.41
C LYS A 71 26.01 -2.27 -9.46
N LEU A 72 25.07 -3.10 -8.97
CA LEU A 72 23.97 -2.69 -8.08
C LEU A 72 24.38 -2.60 -6.61
N VAL A 73 25.60 -3.01 -6.27
CA VAL A 73 26.13 -2.99 -4.91
C VAL A 73 27.21 -1.91 -4.82
N PRO A 74 26.93 -0.80 -4.13
CA PRO A 74 27.93 0.24 -3.86
C PRO A 74 29.03 -0.31 -2.93
N LYS A 75 30.16 0.39 -2.87
CA LYS A 75 31.20 0.09 -1.88
C LYS A 75 30.66 0.47 -0.50
N TYR A 76 30.92 -0.37 0.48
CA TYR A 76 30.62 -0.14 1.90
C TYR A 76 31.65 -0.81 2.77
N ASN A 77 31.84 -0.28 3.99
CA ASN A 77 32.67 -0.87 5.04
C ASN A 77 31.99 -0.62 6.40
N ILE A 78 31.37 -1.64 6.95
CA ILE A 78 30.73 -1.59 8.26
C ILE A 78 31.53 -2.46 9.21
N ASP A 79 32.21 -1.85 10.18
CA ASP A 79 33.05 -2.55 11.12
C ASP A 79 32.25 -3.58 11.92
N GLY A 80 32.78 -4.80 12.02
CA GLY A 80 32.14 -5.89 12.73
C GLY A 80 30.90 -6.50 12.07
N ALA A 81 30.54 -6.08 10.86
CA ALA A 81 29.41 -6.67 10.14
C ALA A 81 29.70 -8.13 9.76
N LEU A 82 28.68 -8.97 9.88
CA LEU A 82 28.73 -10.40 9.63
C LEU A 82 27.88 -10.75 8.39
N MET A 83 28.34 -11.71 7.62
CA MET A 83 27.56 -12.20 6.47
C MET A 83 26.46 -13.15 6.94
N PHE A 84 25.22 -12.89 6.54
CA PHE A 84 24.04 -13.66 6.93
C PHE A 84 24.20 -15.16 6.68
N ASN A 85 24.60 -15.56 5.47
CA ASN A 85 24.83 -16.97 5.11
C ASN A 85 25.92 -17.63 5.96
N LYS A 86 26.95 -16.89 6.38
CA LYS A 86 27.99 -17.41 7.25
C LYS A 86 27.42 -17.79 8.62
N ILE A 87 26.66 -16.87 9.22
CA ILE A 87 26.00 -17.11 10.51
C ILE A 87 25.06 -18.31 10.43
N LEU A 88 24.24 -18.42 9.38
CA LEU A 88 23.35 -19.57 9.19
C LEU A 88 24.12 -20.88 9.07
N SER A 89 25.26 -20.89 8.36
CA SER A 89 26.07 -22.10 8.22
C SER A 89 26.74 -22.50 9.53
N GLU A 90 27.20 -21.54 10.34
CA GLU A 90 27.81 -21.77 11.64
C GLU A 90 26.79 -22.23 12.70
N SER A 91 25.52 -21.82 12.53
CA SER A 91 24.40 -22.24 13.39
C SER A 91 23.75 -23.54 12.94
N SER A 92 24.22 -24.15 11.84
CA SER A 92 23.69 -25.42 11.34
C SER A 92 23.92 -26.54 12.34
N GLY A 93 22.83 -27.19 12.78
CA GLY A 93 22.89 -28.25 13.81
C GLY A 93 22.75 -27.74 15.25
N ALA A 94 22.65 -26.44 15.47
CA ALA A 94 22.24 -25.91 16.75
C ALA A 94 20.74 -26.15 16.98
N ASP A 95 20.37 -26.54 18.20
CA ASP A 95 18.97 -26.69 18.59
C ASP A 95 18.28 -25.32 18.55
N ALA A 96 17.09 -25.30 17.95
CA ALA A 96 16.25 -24.12 17.98
C ALA A 96 15.82 -23.83 19.42
N VAL A 97 16.03 -22.61 19.87
CA VAL A 97 15.53 -22.18 21.18
C VAL A 97 14.03 -22.07 21.11
N ASN A 98 13.32 -22.92 21.85
CA ASN A 98 11.87 -22.82 21.96
C ASN A 98 11.54 -21.75 23.01
N VAL A 99 10.91 -20.65 22.55
CA VAL A 99 10.48 -19.56 23.44
C VAL A 99 8.97 -19.47 23.36
N GLU A 100 8.32 -19.54 24.53
CA GLU A 100 6.89 -19.22 24.61
C GLU A 100 6.70 -17.71 24.41
N ILE A 101 5.95 -17.36 23.38
CA ILE A 101 5.66 -15.97 23.03
C ILE A 101 4.19 -15.69 23.35
N PRO A 102 3.90 -14.81 24.35
CA PRO A 102 2.53 -14.41 24.63
C PRO A 102 1.89 -13.76 23.38
N ILE A 103 0.64 -14.09 23.13
CA ILE A 103 -0.08 -13.61 21.93
C ILE A 103 -0.22 -12.08 21.90
N GLU A 104 -0.17 -11.45 23.08
CA GLU A 104 -0.22 -9.98 23.22
C GLU A 104 1.16 -9.32 23.06
N SER A 105 2.23 -10.10 22.87
CA SER A 105 3.57 -9.55 22.63
C SER A 105 3.60 -8.83 21.28
N THR A 106 4.42 -7.77 21.20
CA THR A 106 4.67 -7.05 19.97
C THR A 106 5.34 -7.96 18.93
N ALA A 107 4.66 -8.21 17.82
CA ALA A 107 5.22 -8.93 16.68
C ALA A 107 5.99 -7.97 15.76
N PHE A 108 5.39 -6.82 15.47
CA PHE A 108 5.96 -5.81 14.60
C PHE A 108 5.81 -4.40 15.17
N LEU A 109 6.84 -3.59 14.98
CA LEU A 109 6.73 -2.14 14.93
C LEU A 109 6.73 -1.77 13.44
N GLN A 110 5.56 -1.44 12.95
CA GLN A 110 5.40 -1.12 11.55
C GLN A 110 5.34 0.40 11.37
N TYR A 111 6.42 0.95 10.80
CA TYR A 111 6.52 2.40 10.62
C TYR A 111 5.65 2.89 9.48
N THR A 112 4.84 3.90 9.75
CA THR A 112 3.97 4.54 8.76
C THR A 112 4.66 5.75 8.17
N GLY A 113 4.63 5.89 6.86
CA GLY A 113 5.01 7.13 6.20
C GLY A 113 3.92 8.18 6.43
N GLY A 114 3.94 8.81 7.60
CA GLY A 114 3.03 9.90 7.90
C GLY A 114 3.21 11.04 6.88
N THR A 115 2.12 11.49 6.28
CA THR A 115 2.15 12.61 5.33
C THR A 115 2.34 13.96 6.02
N THR A 116 2.35 13.99 7.35
CA THR A 116 2.36 15.23 8.17
C THR A 116 3.52 15.32 9.16
N GLY A 117 4.41 14.32 9.24
CA GLY A 117 5.44 14.35 10.26
C GLY A 117 6.43 13.20 10.20
N VAL A 118 7.16 13.04 11.28
CA VAL A 118 8.09 11.95 11.50
C VAL A 118 7.30 10.63 11.56
N SER A 119 7.79 9.61 10.87
CA SER A 119 7.16 8.30 10.81
C SER A 119 7.04 7.68 12.21
N LYS A 120 5.86 7.11 12.53
CA LYS A 120 5.56 6.49 13.82
C LYS A 120 5.45 4.97 13.67
N GLY A 121 5.95 4.22 14.65
CA GLY A 121 5.84 2.77 14.68
C GLY A 121 4.50 2.32 15.27
N ALA A 122 3.59 1.77 14.46
CA ALA A 122 2.39 1.12 14.96
C ALA A 122 2.76 -0.20 15.67
N ILE A 123 2.27 -0.40 16.88
CA ILE A 123 2.50 -1.62 17.67
C ILE A 123 1.49 -2.68 17.22
N LEU A 124 1.96 -3.66 16.46
CA LEU A 124 1.16 -4.79 16.01
C LEU A 124 1.56 -6.02 16.83
N THR A 125 0.62 -6.53 17.61
CA THR A 125 0.83 -7.74 18.42
C THR A 125 0.69 -9.00 17.55
N HIS A 126 1.13 -10.15 18.07
CA HIS A 126 0.86 -11.43 17.43
C HIS A 126 -0.65 -11.66 17.27
N ARG A 127 -1.48 -11.23 18.25
CA ARG A 127 -2.94 -11.28 18.15
C ARG A 127 -3.46 -10.48 16.95
N ASN A 128 -3.02 -9.23 16.79
CA ASN A 128 -3.50 -8.37 15.72
C ASN A 128 -3.22 -9.00 14.34
N ILE A 129 -2.00 -9.48 14.13
CA ILE A 129 -1.58 -10.11 12.87
C ILE A 129 -2.37 -11.41 12.61
N LEU A 130 -2.46 -12.30 13.61
CA LEU A 130 -3.17 -13.58 13.46
C LEU A 130 -4.67 -13.35 13.21
N ALA A 131 -5.30 -12.44 13.94
CA ALA A 131 -6.70 -12.08 13.72
C ALA A 131 -6.92 -11.62 12.27
N ASN A 132 -6.04 -10.74 11.76
CA ASN A 132 -6.20 -10.21 10.41
C ASN A 132 -5.93 -11.25 9.32
N ILE A 133 -5.00 -12.18 9.52
CA ILE A 133 -4.80 -13.32 8.62
C ILE A 133 -6.08 -14.16 8.53
N ILE A 134 -6.70 -14.46 9.68
CA ILE A 134 -7.94 -15.22 9.74
C ILE A 134 -9.09 -14.45 9.10
N GLN A 135 -9.22 -13.15 9.39
CA GLN A 135 -10.21 -12.29 8.74
C GLN A 135 -10.06 -12.30 7.21
N ALA A 136 -8.83 -12.10 6.71
CA ALA A 136 -8.55 -12.14 5.28
C ALA A 136 -8.86 -13.52 4.67
N PHE A 137 -8.53 -14.60 5.37
CA PHE A 137 -8.83 -15.96 4.92
C PHE A 137 -10.34 -16.20 4.72
N PHE A 138 -11.19 -15.73 5.64
CA PHE A 138 -12.64 -15.89 5.51
C PHE A 138 -13.31 -14.95 4.51
N THR A 139 -12.61 -13.94 4.01
CA THR A 139 -13.15 -13.00 3.01
C THR A 139 -12.82 -13.38 1.58
N ILE A 140 -11.79 -14.21 1.36
CA ILE A 140 -11.41 -14.65 0.01
C ILE A 140 -12.34 -15.74 -0.52
N ASP A 141 -12.38 -15.88 -1.84
CA ASP A 141 -13.14 -16.94 -2.50
C ASP A 141 -12.70 -18.32 -1.98
N PRO A 142 -13.62 -19.17 -1.52
CA PRO A 142 -13.32 -20.55 -1.14
C PRO A 142 -12.49 -21.32 -2.17
N LYS A 143 -12.63 -21.01 -3.45
CA LYS A 143 -11.79 -21.59 -4.51
C LYS A 143 -10.29 -21.31 -4.30
N MET A 144 -9.93 -20.29 -3.51
CA MET A 144 -8.53 -20.02 -3.18
C MET A 144 -7.90 -21.07 -2.25
N TYR A 145 -8.69 -21.88 -1.53
CA TYR A 145 -8.18 -22.87 -0.59
C TYR A 145 -8.88 -24.24 -0.63
N ASP A 146 -10.04 -24.37 -1.28
CA ASP A 146 -10.86 -25.60 -1.27
C ASP A 146 -10.91 -26.33 -2.62
N ASP A 147 -10.12 -25.93 -3.61
CA ASP A 147 -10.07 -26.63 -4.89
C ASP A 147 -8.99 -27.72 -4.89
N SER A 148 -9.40 -28.95 -4.58
CA SER A 148 -8.52 -30.14 -4.56
C SER A 148 -7.83 -30.44 -5.90
N ARG A 149 -8.25 -29.81 -6.99
CA ARG A 149 -7.63 -29.95 -8.34
C ARG A 149 -6.38 -29.11 -8.50
N VAL A 150 -6.10 -28.20 -7.58
CA VAL A 150 -4.96 -27.29 -7.65
C VAL A 150 -3.99 -27.61 -6.52
N GLU A 151 -2.80 -28.10 -6.87
CA GLU A 151 -1.76 -28.48 -5.91
C GLU A 151 -1.26 -27.28 -5.07
N GLN A 152 -1.14 -26.09 -5.70
CA GLN A 152 -0.65 -24.89 -5.02
C GLN A 152 -1.22 -23.60 -5.64
N ARG A 153 -1.75 -22.73 -4.80
CA ARG A 153 -2.16 -21.38 -5.22
C ARG A 153 -0.94 -20.52 -5.49
N ILE A 154 -0.98 -19.78 -6.61
CA ILE A 154 0.11 -18.89 -7.02
C ILE A 154 -0.42 -17.47 -7.07
N ALA A 155 0.26 -16.57 -6.36
CA ALA A 155 -0.03 -15.14 -6.38
C ALA A 155 1.14 -14.35 -6.96
N ILE A 156 0.83 -13.37 -7.79
CA ILE A 156 1.80 -12.38 -8.29
C ILE A 156 1.89 -11.24 -7.28
N CYS A 157 3.09 -11.04 -6.73
CA CYS A 157 3.36 -10.03 -5.71
C CYS A 157 4.29 -8.93 -6.23
N PRO A 158 3.77 -7.83 -6.80
CA PRO A 158 4.55 -6.67 -7.20
C PRO A 158 4.73 -5.64 -6.09
N LEU A 159 4.08 -5.85 -4.94
CA LEU A 159 4.11 -4.94 -3.80
C LEU A 159 5.28 -5.27 -2.86
N PRO A 160 5.89 -4.26 -2.22
CA PRO A 160 7.02 -4.50 -1.33
C PRO A 160 6.60 -5.19 -0.04
N LEU A 161 7.30 -6.28 0.34
CA LEU A 161 6.99 -7.07 1.55
C LEU A 161 7.23 -6.33 2.87
N TYR A 162 7.96 -5.22 2.87
CA TYR A 162 8.07 -4.38 4.07
C TYR A 162 6.80 -3.57 4.34
N HIS A 163 5.90 -3.44 3.37
CA HIS A 163 4.61 -2.81 3.53
C HIS A 163 3.60 -3.82 4.08
N ILE A 164 2.80 -3.39 5.06
CA ILE A 164 1.89 -4.27 5.80
C ILE A 164 0.90 -5.02 4.88
N PHE A 165 0.45 -4.42 3.79
CA PHE A 165 -0.43 -5.06 2.82
C PHE A 165 0.21 -6.33 2.23
N ALA A 166 1.41 -6.21 1.64
CA ALA A 166 2.08 -7.36 1.06
C ALA A 166 2.57 -8.35 2.13
N LEU A 167 3.01 -7.85 3.29
CA LEU A 167 3.41 -8.68 4.42
C LEU A 167 2.27 -9.61 4.86
N THR A 168 1.07 -9.07 5.06
CA THR A 168 -0.07 -9.87 5.52
C THR A 168 -0.61 -10.77 4.42
N VAL A 169 -0.88 -10.22 3.22
CA VAL A 169 -1.56 -10.97 2.16
C VAL A 169 -0.62 -11.96 1.47
N HIS A 170 0.56 -11.52 1.03
CA HIS A 170 1.46 -12.37 0.22
C HIS A 170 2.42 -13.22 1.05
N ASN A 171 2.75 -12.81 2.28
CA ASN A 171 3.62 -13.61 3.12
C ASN A 171 2.80 -14.47 4.08
N PHE A 172 1.97 -13.88 4.94
CA PHE A 172 1.31 -14.66 5.99
C PHE A 172 0.06 -15.41 5.52
N MET A 173 -0.90 -14.73 4.89
CA MET A 173 -2.14 -15.38 4.42
C MET A 173 -1.83 -16.46 3.38
N LEU A 174 -0.99 -16.14 2.40
CA LEU A 174 -0.63 -17.11 1.36
C LEU A 174 0.16 -18.29 1.91
N PHE A 175 1.05 -18.06 2.90
CA PHE A 175 1.73 -19.11 3.64
C PHE A 175 0.75 -20.00 4.42
N HIS A 176 -0.25 -19.39 5.06
CA HIS A 176 -1.28 -20.10 5.82
C HIS A 176 -2.02 -21.13 4.95
N ILE A 177 -2.29 -20.80 3.68
CA ILE A 177 -2.97 -21.70 2.74
C ILE A 177 -2.01 -22.57 1.91
N GLY A 178 -0.71 -22.58 2.23
CA GLY A 178 0.30 -23.34 1.46
C GLY A 178 0.56 -22.78 0.06
N GLY A 179 0.23 -21.51 -0.18
CA GLY A 179 0.37 -20.87 -1.47
C GLY A 179 1.82 -20.43 -1.78
N LYS A 180 2.02 -19.96 -3.00
CA LYS A 180 3.30 -19.47 -3.53
C LYS A 180 3.19 -18.03 -3.99
N SER A 181 4.04 -17.14 -3.45
CA SER A 181 4.20 -15.78 -3.95
C SER A 181 5.31 -15.70 -4.99
N VAL A 182 5.00 -15.21 -6.17
CA VAL A 182 5.97 -14.84 -7.20
C VAL A 182 6.31 -13.37 -7.02
N LEU A 183 7.49 -13.10 -6.45
CA LEU A 183 7.93 -11.76 -6.12
C LEU A 183 8.40 -11.02 -7.37
N ILE A 184 7.79 -9.88 -7.67
CA ILE A 184 8.19 -8.96 -8.72
C ILE A 184 9.05 -7.86 -8.10
N THR A 185 10.35 -8.00 -8.19
CA THR A 185 11.30 -7.10 -7.52
C THR A 185 11.39 -5.70 -8.14
N ASN A 186 11.02 -5.56 -9.41
CA ASN A 186 10.93 -4.27 -10.09
C ASN A 186 9.66 -4.19 -10.93
N PRO A 187 8.54 -3.72 -10.38
CA PRO A 187 7.27 -3.64 -11.12
C PRO A 187 7.26 -2.58 -12.24
N ARG A 188 8.26 -1.69 -12.30
CA ARG A 188 8.43 -0.71 -13.38
C ARG A 188 9.02 -1.33 -14.65
N ASP A 189 9.74 -2.44 -14.54
CA ASP A 189 10.23 -3.21 -15.69
C ASP A 189 9.11 -4.17 -16.18
N LEU A 190 8.15 -3.61 -16.91
CA LEU A 190 6.97 -4.33 -17.40
C LEU A 190 7.35 -5.52 -18.29
N LYS A 191 8.43 -5.42 -19.05
CA LYS A 191 8.92 -6.53 -19.90
C LYS A 191 9.27 -7.75 -19.07
N THR A 192 10.09 -7.58 -18.04
CA THR A 192 10.47 -8.66 -17.13
C THR A 192 9.26 -9.12 -16.31
N PHE A 193 8.40 -8.20 -15.88
CA PHE A 193 7.21 -8.51 -15.11
C PHE A 193 6.26 -9.43 -15.89
N VAL A 194 5.82 -9.04 -17.09
CA VAL A 194 4.92 -9.84 -17.93
C VAL A 194 5.57 -11.17 -18.33
N SER A 195 6.87 -11.17 -18.61
CA SER A 195 7.63 -12.42 -18.85
C SER A 195 7.68 -13.35 -17.64
N LEU A 196 7.64 -12.84 -16.41
CA LEU A 196 7.53 -13.68 -15.21
C LEU A 196 6.11 -14.21 -15.05
N MET A 197 5.09 -13.36 -15.25
CA MET A 197 3.69 -13.79 -15.20
C MET A 197 3.40 -14.94 -16.18
N SER A 198 3.90 -14.86 -17.41
CA SER A 198 3.67 -15.89 -18.43
C SER A 198 4.20 -17.30 -18.08
N LYS A 199 5.10 -17.41 -17.09
CA LYS A 199 5.65 -18.68 -16.62
C LYS A 199 4.80 -19.36 -15.55
N HIS A 200 3.72 -18.72 -15.11
CA HIS A 200 2.91 -19.20 -14.00
C HIS A 200 1.42 -19.16 -14.33
N LYS A 201 0.72 -20.23 -13.99
CA LYS A 201 -0.75 -20.23 -13.92
C LYS A 201 -1.16 -19.62 -12.60
N PHE A 202 -1.20 -18.29 -12.53
CA PHE A 202 -1.45 -17.58 -11.29
C PHE A 202 -2.95 -17.41 -11.01
N HIS A 203 -3.29 -17.39 -9.72
CA HIS A 203 -4.66 -17.34 -9.21
C HIS A 203 -5.00 -15.98 -8.61
N MET A 204 -3.97 -15.22 -8.26
CA MET A 204 -4.13 -13.93 -7.61
C MET A 204 -3.08 -12.95 -8.10
N ILE A 205 -3.46 -11.70 -8.19
CA ILE A 205 -2.55 -10.55 -8.33
C ILE A 205 -3.00 -9.44 -7.38
N SER A 206 -2.05 -8.80 -6.71
CA SER A 206 -2.30 -7.57 -5.94
C SER A 206 -1.63 -6.40 -6.61
N GLY A 207 -2.25 -5.22 -6.50
CA GLY A 207 -1.68 -4.03 -7.10
C GLY A 207 -2.32 -2.75 -6.58
N VAL A 208 -1.98 -1.68 -7.24
CA VAL A 208 -2.59 -0.35 -7.13
C VAL A 208 -3.07 0.08 -8.50
N ASN A 209 -3.96 1.07 -8.59
CA ASN A 209 -4.55 1.51 -9.85
C ASN A 209 -3.50 1.76 -10.95
N THR A 210 -2.44 2.49 -10.62
CA THR A 210 -1.37 2.83 -11.58
C THR A 210 -0.64 1.60 -12.12
N LEU A 211 -0.53 0.52 -11.35
CA LEU A 211 0.08 -0.72 -11.81
C LEU A 211 -0.85 -1.46 -12.78
N TYR A 212 -2.13 -1.56 -12.46
CA TYR A 212 -3.13 -2.16 -13.35
C TYR A 212 -3.18 -1.42 -14.68
N GLU A 213 -3.18 -0.10 -14.66
CA GLU A 213 -3.14 0.74 -15.86
C GLU A 213 -1.88 0.51 -16.69
N ALA A 214 -0.71 0.47 -16.04
CA ALA A 214 0.56 0.19 -16.71
C ALA A 214 0.57 -1.19 -17.40
N LEU A 215 0.04 -2.22 -16.73
CA LEU A 215 -0.07 -3.57 -17.31
C LEU A 215 -1.03 -3.60 -18.50
N LEU A 216 -2.19 -2.96 -18.39
CA LEU A 216 -3.19 -2.87 -19.48
C LEU A 216 -2.65 -2.17 -20.72
N ASN A 217 -1.74 -1.22 -20.55
CA ASN A 217 -1.12 -0.48 -21.64
C ASN A 217 0.13 -1.17 -22.20
N TYR A 218 0.64 -2.22 -21.54
CA TYR A 218 1.81 -2.94 -22.01
C TYR A 218 1.44 -3.96 -23.08
N GLU A 219 2.07 -3.86 -24.25
CA GLU A 219 1.94 -4.84 -25.33
C GLU A 219 2.38 -6.23 -24.85
N GLY A 220 1.59 -7.25 -25.13
CA GLY A 220 1.83 -8.62 -24.68
C GLY A 220 1.20 -8.97 -23.33
N PHE A 221 0.69 -8.02 -22.54
CA PHE A 221 -0.08 -8.36 -21.34
C PHE A 221 -1.38 -9.09 -21.69
N LYS A 222 -2.07 -8.65 -22.74
CA LYS A 222 -3.33 -9.25 -23.21
C LYS A 222 -3.18 -10.68 -23.70
N ASP A 223 -1.96 -11.10 -24.03
CA ASP A 223 -1.67 -12.44 -24.54
C ASP A 223 -1.45 -13.47 -23.41
N LEU A 224 -1.47 -13.03 -22.16
CA LEU A 224 -1.34 -13.92 -21.00
C LEU A 224 -2.60 -14.78 -20.81
N ASP A 225 -2.38 -15.98 -20.24
CA ASP A 225 -3.48 -16.86 -19.82
C ASP A 225 -4.01 -16.47 -18.44
N PHE A 226 -5.21 -15.92 -18.41
CA PHE A 226 -5.91 -15.52 -17.19
C PHE A 226 -6.95 -16.55 -16.71
N SER A 227 -7.01 -17.74 -17.32
CA SER A 227 -8.04 -18.75 -17.03
C SER A 227 -8.06 -19.23 -15.58
N ASN A 228 -6.95 -19.08 -14.87
CA ASN A 228 -6.82 -19.43 -13.44
C ASN A 228 -6.92 -18.22 -12.51
N LEU A 229 -7.05 -16.99 -13.03
CA LEU A 229 -7.09 -15.79 -12.20
C LEU A 229 -8.44 -15.67 -11.48
N LEU A 230 -8.43 -15.90 -10.19
CA LEU A 230 -9.61 -15.85 -9.32
C LEU A 230 -9.77 -14.49 -8.63
N MET A 231 -8.67 -13.79 -8.35
CA MET A 231 -8.69 -12.58 -7.56
C MET A 231 -7.70 -11.54 -8.05
N SER A 232 -8.19 -10.34 -8.31
CA SER A 232 -7.39 -9.14 -8.58
C SER A 232 -7.65 -8.15 -7.44
N LEU A 233 -6.68 -7.98 -6.54
CA LEU A 233 -6.84 -7.21 -5.31
C LEU A 233 -6.17 -5.84 -5.43
N SER A 234 -6.94 -4.77 -5.26
CA SER A 234 -6.43 -3.40 -5.18
C SER A 234 -6.52 -2.87 -3.76
N GLY A 235 -5.49 -2.18 -3.30
CA GLY A 235 -5.48 -1.56 -1.97
C GLY A 235 -4.45 -0.46 -1.86
N GLY A 236 -4.60 0.37 -0.81
CA GLY A 236 -3.71 1.48 -0.55
C GLY A 236 -4.04 2.78 -1.28
N MET A 237 -4.78 2.73 -2.37
CA MET A 237 -5.38 3.87 -3.07
C MET A 237 -6.63 3.44 -3.85
N ALA A 238 -7.48 4.39 -4.18
CA ALA A 238 -8.68 4.12 -4.97
C ALA A 238 -8.34 3.57 -6.36
N ALA A 239 -9.10 2.57 -6.79
CA ALA A 239 -9.09 2.10 -8.18
C ALA A 239 -10.07 2.94 -9.00
N LEU A 240 -9.71 3.26 -10.25
CA LEU A 240 -10.58 3.99 -11.15
C LEU A 240 -11.55 3.02 -11.86
N ASP A 241 -12.79 3.44 -12.04
CA ASP A 241 -13.82 2.68 -12.75
C ASP A 241 -13.38 2.32 -14.18
N THR A 242 -12.75 3.26 -14.88
CA THR A 242 -12.20 3.04 -16.22
C THR A 242 -11.14 1.94 -16.25
N THR A 243 -10.23 1.93 -15.30
CA THR A 243 -9.19 0.90 -15.17
C THR A 243 -9.83 -0.45 -14.82
N ALA A 244 -10.78 -0.47 -13.88
CA ALA A 244 -11.45 -1.69 -13.45
C ALA A 244 -12.26 -2.35 -14.59
N LYS A 245 -12.98 -1.57 -15.40
CA LYS A 245 -13.70 -2.05 -16.58
C LYS A 245 -12.75 -2.66 -17.62
N ARG A 246 -11.69 -1.93 -17.99
CA ARG A 246 -10.68 -2.44 -18.93
C ARG A 246 -9.98 -3.70 -18.42
N TRP A 247 -9.70 -3.76 -17.10
CA TRP A 247 -9.12 -4.95 -16.49
C TRP A 247 -10.05 -6.15 -16.62
N HIS A 248 -11.33 -5.97 -16.32
CA HIS A 248 -12.35 -7.03 -16.46
C HIS A 248 -12.51 -7.50 -17.92
N GLU A 249 -12.50 -6.57 -18.88
CA GLU A 249 -12.57 -6.90 -20.31
C GLU A 249 -11.41 -7.82 -20.75
N VAL A 250 -10.19 -7.56 -20.27
CA VAL A 250 -8.99 -8.32 -20.64
C VAL A 250 -8.88 -9.62 -19.86
N THR A 251 -9.05 -9.58 -18.55
CA THR A 251 -8.71 -10.71 -17.65
C THR A 251 -9.90 -11.54 -17.22
N LYS A 252 -11.13 -11.04 -17.39
CA LYS A 252 -12.39 -11.59 -16.86
C LYS A 252 -12.44 -11.63 -15.32
N SER A 253 -11.48 -11.03 -14.64
CA SER A 253 -11.44 -10.89 -13.18
C SER A 253 -11.87 -9.48 -12.78
N VAL A 254 -12.67 -9.37 -11.73
CA VAL A 254 -13.06 -8.08 -11.14
C VAL A 254 -11.96 -7.59 -10.21
N ILE A 255 -11.66 -6.31 -10.22
CA ILE A 255 -10.78 -5.70 -9.21
C ILE A 255 -11.57 -5.56 -7.90
N TRP A 256 -11.13 -6.24 -6.86
CA TRP A 256 -11.63 -6.07 -5.50
C TRP A 256 -10.83 -4.99 -4.80
N GLN A 257 -11.50 -3.89 -4.51
CA GLN A 257 -10.88 -2.77 -3.82
C GLN A 257 -11.00 -2.98 -2.31
N ALA A 258 -9.89 -3.40 -1.67
CA ALA A 258 -9.83 -3.56 -0.22
C ALA A 258 -9.33 -2.27 0.45
N TYR A 259 -9.82 -2.02 1.66
CA TYR A 259 -9.38 -0.91 2.49
C TYR A 259 -8.70 -1.40 3.77
N GLY A 260 -7.69 -0.66 4.15
CA GLY A 260 -6.94 -0.91 5.37
C GLY A 260 -5.78 0.04 5.58
N LEU A 261 -5.24 0.00 6.77
CA LEU A 261 -4.15 0.86 7.24
C LEU A 261 -3.07 0.01 7.91
N THR A 262 -1.89 0.57 8.10
CA THR A 262 -0.84 -0.08 8.88
C THR A 262 -1.34 -0.39 10.29
N GLU A 263 -2.08 0.53 10.87
CA GLU A 263 -2.67 0.49 12.19
C GLU A 263 -3.76 -0.58 12.36
N THR A 264 -4.17 -1.23 11.28
CA THR A 264 -5.21 -2.27 11.27
C THR A 264 -4.74 -3.63 10.71
N SER A 265 -3.43 -3.87 10.54
CA SER A 265 -2.72 -5.15 10.28
C SER A 265 -2.88 -5.87 8.93
N PRO A 266 -3.35 -5.36 7.78
CA PRO A 266 -3.91 -4.07 7.46
C PRO A 266 -5.43 -4.03 7.31
N LEU A 267 -6.12 -5.18 7.09
CA LEU A 267 -7.47 -5.26 6.53
C LEU A 267 -8.54 -4.73 7.48
N VAL A 268 -9.31 -3.76 7.00
CA VAL A 268 -10.55 -3.27 7.63
C VAL A 268 -11.76 -3.79 6.87
N SER A 269 -11.77 -3.66 5.54
CA SER A 269 -12.89 -4.05 4.70
C SER A 269 -12.45 -4.56 3.33
N VAL A 270 -13.30 -5.39 2.73
CA VAL A 270 -13.08 -5.96 1.41
C VAL A 270 -14.43 -6.32 0.78
N PRO A 271 -14.58 -6.22 -0.54
CA PRO A 271 -15.78 -6.67 -1.23
C PRO A 271 -16.03 -8.16 -1.02
N ASN A 272 -17.31 -8.55 -1.05
CA ASN A 272 -17.69 -9.95 -1.04
C ASN A 272 -17.14 -10.64 -2.30
N TYR A 273 -16.56 -11.84 -2.14
CA TYR A 273 -16.02 -12.62 -3.26
C TYR A 273 -17.04 -12.97 -4.36
N LYS A 274 -18.35 -12.86 -4.08
CA LYS A 274 -19.44 -13.03 -5.05
C LYS A 274 -19.71 -11.77 -5.88
N GLN A 275 -19.04 -10.66 -5.60
CA GLN A 275 -19.20 -9.43 -6.37
C GLN A 275 -18.69 -9.65 -7.80
N THR A 276 -19.55 -9.37 -8.77
CA THR A 276 -19.30 -9.56 -10.21
C THR A 276 -18.86 -8.28 -10.91
N ASP A 277 -19.07 -7.13 -10.28
CA ASP A 277 -18.83 -5.82 -10.86
C ASP A 277 -18.03 -4.93 -9.91
N PHE A 278 -17.26 -4.01 -10.47
CA PHE A 278 -16.60 -2.97 -9.70
C PHE A 278 -17.62 -1.89 -9.32
N THR A 279 -17.72 -1.57 -8.04
CA THR A 279 -18.72 -0.61 -7.52
C THR A 279 -18.09 0.68 -6.96
N GLY A 280 -16.75 0.74 -6.88
CA GLY A 280 -16.03 1.81 -6.19
C GLY A 280 -16.06 1.69 -4.66
N SER A 281 -16.86 0.77 -4.11
CA SER A 281 -16.89 0.46 -2.68
C SER A 281 -15.62 -0.30 -2.26
N VAL A 282 -15.22 -0.13 -1.01
CA VAL A 282 -14.20 -0.96 -0.36
C VAL A 282 -14.80 -2.17 0.37
N GLY A 283 -16.08 -2.45 0.11
CA GLY A 283 -16.80 -3.62 0.60
C GLY A 283 -17.31 -3.51 2.02
N LEU A 284 -17.51 -4.66 2.63
CA LEU A 284 -18.04 -4.83 3.98
C LEU A 284 -16.90 -4.92 5.00
N PRO A 285 -17.14 -4.56 6.27
CA PRO A 285 -16.18 -4.78 7.35
C PRO A 285 -15.74 -6.25 7.41
N ALA A 286 -14.46 -6.48 7.66
CA ALA A 286 -13.93 -7.81 7.95
C ALA A 286 -14.60 -8.39 9.21
N ALA A 287 -14.61 -9.71 9.34
CA ALA A 287 -15.24 -10.38 10.49
C ALA A 287 -14.74 -9.80 11.83
N PHE A 288 -15.65 -9.58 12.77
CA PHE A 288 -15.37 -8.98 14.10
C PHE A 288 -14.77 -7.57 14.05
N THR A 289 -14.92 -6.86 12.94
CA THR A 289 -14.57 -5.44 12.80
C THR A 289 -15.83 -4.61 12.94
N GLU A 290 -15.82 -3.70 13.90
CA GLU A 290 -16.85 -2.70 14.11
C GLU A 290 -16.41 -1.42 13.41
N ILE A 291 -17.34 -0.71 12.81
CA ILE A 291 -17.12 0.58 12.15
C ILE A 291 -18.17 1.58 12.57
N GLU A 292 -17.78 2.83 12.68
CA GLU A 292 -18.65 3.98 12.86
C GLU A 292 -18.21 5.09 11.89
N ILE A 293 -19.18 5.85 11.43
CA ILE A 293 -18.95 7.15 10.78
C ILE A 293 -19.22 8.22 11.84
N ARG A 294 -18.27 9.13 12.08
CA ARG A 294 -18.41 10.18 13.09
C ARG A 294 -18.31 11.57 12.48
N ASP A 295 -19.08 12.50 13.05
CA ASP A 295 -19.03 13.91 12.69
C ASP A 295 -17.79 14.62 13.27
N GLU A 296 -17.70 15.96 13.07
CA GLU A 296 -16.59 16.78 13.57
C GLU A 296 -16.57 16.87 15.11
N ASP A 297 -17.72 16.69 15.75
CA ASP A 297 -17.86 16.67 17.21
C ASP A 297 -17.66 15.27 17.81
N ASN A 298 -17.26 14.31 16.97
CA ASN A 298 -17.02 12.90 17.34
C ASN A 298 -18.29 12.12 17.75
N ASN A 299 -19.47 12.55 17.30
CA ASN A 299 -20.72 11.82 17.47
C ASN A 299 -20.90 10.81 16.33
N ALA A 300 -21.37 9.60 16.65
CA ALA A 300 -21.70 8.61 15.64
C ALA A 300 -22.89 9.05 14.78
N LEU A 301 -22.71 9.04 13.46
CA LEU A 301 -23.74 9.24 12.46
C LEU A 301 -24.48 7.90 12.25
N THR A 302 -25.79 7.94 12.22
CA THR A 302 -26.62 6.72 12.19
C THR A 302 -27.42 6.54 10.90
N GLU A 303 -27.51 7.58 10.07
CA GLU A 303 -28.21 7.51 8.80
C GLU A 303 -27.28 7.01 7.67
N THR A 304 -27.86 6.29 6.73
CA THR A 304 -27.11 5.80 5.57
C THR A 304 -26.68 6.95 4.69
N ASN A 305 -25.50 6.78 4.07
CA ASN A 305 -24.88 7.78 3.18
C ASN A 305 -24.42 9.09 3.84
N GLU A 306 -24.55 9.25 5.15
CA GLU A 306 -23.91 10.35 5.85
C GLU A 306 -22.38 10.25 5.73
N VAL A 307 -21.74 11.40 5.56
CA VAL A 307 -20.30 11.52 5.34
C VAL A 307 -19.62 12.02 6.60
N GLY A 308 -18.65 11.29 7.09
CA GLY A 308 -17.87 11.63 8.29
C GLY A 308 -16.59 10.83 8.38
N GLU A 309 -15.88 10.94 9.51
CA GLU A 309 -14.65 10.20 9.73
C GLU A 309 -14.94 8.73 10.02
N LEU A 310 -14.27 7.83 9.31
CA LEU A 310 -14.34 6.39 9.55
C LEU A 310 -13.56 6.05 10.82
N CYS A 311 -14.26 5.46 11.79
CA CYS A 311 -13.68 4.93 13.02
C CYS A 311 -13.77 3.40 13.02
N VAL A 312 -12.73 2.74 13.50
CA VAL A 312 -12.57 1.29 13.44
C VAL A 312 -12.24 0.72 14.80
N ARG A 313 -12.93 -0.36 15.19
CA ARG A 313 -12.59 -1.17 16.35
C ARG A 313 -12.60 -2.65 15.97
N GLY A 314 -11.60 -3.39 16.42
CA GLY A 314 -11.51 -4.82 16.10
C GLY A 314 -10.21 -5.47 16.56
N PRO A 315 -10.13 -6.80 16.49
CA PRO A 315 -8.96 -7.54 16.99
C PRO A 315 -7.68 -7.28 16.19
N GLN A 316 -7.79 -6.75 14.99
CA GLN A 316 -6.66 -6.41 14.11
C GLN A 316 -6.11 -5.01 14.36
N VAL A 317 -6.81 -4.16 15.13
CA VAL A 317 -6.39 -2.79 15.41
C VAL A 317 -5.18 -2.79 16.33
N MET A 318 -4.19 -1.96 16.03
CA MET A 318 -2.95 -1.80 16.80
C MET A 318 -3.21 -1.50 18.27
N SER A 319 -2.21 -1.75 19.11
CA SER A 319 -2.27 -1.38 20.54
C SER A 319 -1.93 0.09 20.80
N GLY A 320 -1.51 0.83 19.77
CA GLY A 320 -1.07 2.22 19.84
C GLY A 320 0.23 2.45 19.07
N TYR A 321 0.79 3.65 19.18
CA TYR A 321 2.08 3.98 18.58
C TYR A 321 3.22 3.86 19.59
N TRP A 322 4.32 3.27 19.14
CA TRP A 322 5.53 3.11 19.94
C TRP A 322 6.14 4.47 20.32
N ASN A 323 6.63 4.60 21.56
CA ASN A 323 7.24 5.82 22.10
C ASN A 323 6.42 7.10 21.84
N SER A 324 5.10 7.01 21.82
CA SER A 324 4.20 8.14 21.56
C SER A 324 3.23 8.37 22.72
N GLU A 325 3.07 9.63 23.12
CA GLU A 325 2.04 10.02 24.09
C GLU A 325 0.62 9.90 23.52
N VAL A 326 0.51 9.91 22.18
CA VAL A 326 -0.76 9.76 21.47
C VAL A 326 -0.91 8.29 21.07
N SER A 327 -1.85 7.61 21.72
CA SER A 327 -2.13 6.19 21.38
C SER A 327 -2.72 6.00 19.98
N GLY A 328 -3.42 7.01 19.46
CA GLY A 328 -4.22 6.91 18.25
C GLY A 328 -5.60 6.29 18.47
N LEU A 329 -5.87 5.78 19.68
CA LEU A 329 -7.13 5.19 20.08
C LEU A 329 -7.86 6.12 21.05
N ASP A 330 -9.19 6.15 20.96
CA ASP A 330 -10.02 6.84 21.96
C ASP A 330 -10.19 5.96 23.24
N LYS A 331 -10.93 6.50 24.23
CA LYS A 331 -11.18 5.83 25.51
C LYS A 331 -11.92 4.48 25.38
N ASP A 332 -12.65 4.27 24.29
CA ASP A 332 -13.45 3.09 24.02
C ASP A 332 -12.75 2.15 23.00
N ASN A 333 -11.44 2.39 22.76
CA ASN A 333 -10.55 1.67 21.82
C ASN A 333 -10.96 1.77 20.35
N TRP A 334 -11.62 2.85 19.95
CA TRP A 334 -11.81 3.16 18.55
C TRP A 334 -10.56 3.84 17.97
N PHE A 335 -10.16 3.37 16.83
CA PHE A 335 -9.12 3.99 16.01
C PHE A 335 -9.75 4.96 15.02
N MET A 336 -9.42 6.25 15.16
CA MET A 336 -9.82 7.29 14.22
C MET A 336 -8.87 7.28 13.03
N THR A 337 -9.37 6.85 11.86
CA THR A 337 -8.53 6.55 10.71
C THR A 337 -7.96 7.78 10.00
N GLY A 338 -8.58 8.93 10.20
CA GLY A 338 -8.32 10.14 9.43
C GLY A 338 -8.82 10.04 7.98
N ASP A 339 -9.59 9.01 7.64
CA ASP A 339 -10.25 8.86 6.34
C ASP A 339 -11.73 9.22 6.47
N ILE A 340 -12.23 10.00 5.52
CA ILE A 340 -13.65 10.35 5.40
C ILE A 340 -14.33 9.27 4.56
N ALA A 341 -15.46 8.78 5.06
CA ALA A 341 -16.21 7.70 4.42
C ALA A 341 -17.71 7.87 4.58
N ARG A 342 -18.47 7.05 3.88
CA ARG A 342 -19.90 6.82 4.07
C ARG A 342 -20.23 5.34 3.94
N ILE A 343 -21.37 4.95 4.49
CA ILE A 343 -21.88 3.58 4.41
C ILE A 343 -23.24 3.63 3.71
N ASP A 344 -23.42 2.76 2.71
CA ASP A 344 -24.70 2.67 1.98
C ASP A 344 -25.72 1.75 2.70
N GLU A 345 -26.92 1.64 2.13
CA GLU A 345 -28.03 0.84 2.67
C GLU A 345 -27.71 -0.66 2.74
N THR A 346 -26.70 -1.12 2.02
CA THR A 346 -26.26 -2.53 2.00
C THR A 346 -25.07 -2.78 2.94
N GLY A 347 -24.62 -1.73 3.65
CA GLY A 347 -23.48 -1.79 4.57
C GLY A 347 -22.12 -1.65 3.89
N ASN A 348 -22.06 -1.42 2.58
CA ASN A 348 -20.80 -1.20 1.88
C ASN A 348 -20.22 0.16 2.23
N ILE A 349 -18.91 0.16 2.45
CA ILE A 349 -18.12 1.34 2.79
C ILE A 349 -17.58 1.98 1.52
N PHE A 350 -17.68 3.30 1.44
CA PHE A 350 -17.07 4.12 0.38
C PHE A 350 -16.13 5.12 1.01
N ILE A 351 -14.85 5.03 0.68
CA ILE A 351 -13.86 6.04 1.10
C ILE A 351 -14.01 7.25 0.19
N VAL A 352 -14.28 8.39 0.80
CA VAL A 352 -14.46 9.68 0.10
C VAL A 352 -13.11 10.36 -0.07
N ASP A 353 -12.39 10.59 1.04
CA ASP A 353 -11.07 11.22 1.02
C ASP A 353 -10.32 11.09 2.36
N ARG A 354 -9.19 11.78 2.48
CA ARG A 354 -8.46 12.03 3.72
C ARG A 354 -8.93 13.31 4.39
N LYS A 355 -9.26 13.24 5.68
CA LYS A 355 -9.70 14.41 6.48
C LYS A 355 -8.75 15.61 6.34
N LYS A 356 -7.45 15.38 6.38
CA LYS A 356 -6.40 16.41 6.28
C LYS A 356 -6.15 16.94 4.85
N ASP A 357 -6.59 16.22 3.81
CA ASP A 357 -6.43 16.63 2.42
C ASP A 357 -7.68 17.38 1.91
N MET A 358 -8.74 17.38 2.69
CA MET A 358 -9.98 18.13 2.43
C MET A 358 -9.70 19.61 2.23
N ILE A 359 -10.30 20.20 1.22
CA ILE A 359 -10.14 21.61 0.84
C ILE A 359 -11.39 22.36 1.29
N ILE A 360 -11.21 23.48 1.98
CA ILE A 360 -12.33 24.30 2.46
C ILE A 360 -12.53 25.50 1.54
N VAL A 361 -13.46 25.39 0.61
CA VAL A 361 -13.79 26.46 -0.34
C VAL A 361 -15.03 27.21 0.12
N SER A 362 -14.88 28.46 0.56
CA SER A 362 -16.01 29.31 1.02
C SER A 362 -16.90 28.61 2.08
N GLY A 363 -16.32 27.82 2.97
CA GLY A 363 -17.02 27.07 4.00
C GLY A 363 -17.62 25.73 3.57
N PHE A 364 -17.39 25.30 2.32
CA PHE A 364 -17.81 24.00 1.82
C PHE A 364 -16.62 23.05 1.75
N ASN A 365 -16.86 21.82 2.16
CA ASN A 365 -15.89 20.74 2.06
C ASN A 365 -15.77 20.25 0.60
N VAL A 366 -14.58 20.31 0.04
CA VAL A 366 -14.25 19.76 -1.26
C VAL A 366 -13.24 18.63 -1.08
N PHE A 367 -13.57 17.49 -1.61
CA PHE A 367 -12.75 16.29 -1.51
C PHE A 367 -11.88 16.14 -2.76
N PRO A 368 -10.55 16.23 -2.66
CA PRO A 368 -9.63 16.05 -3.78
C PRO A 368 -9.92 14.84 -4.66
N ASN A 369 -10.23 13.70 -4.07
CA ASN A 369 -10.52 12.47 -4.81
C ASN A 369 -11.76 12.58 -5.72
N GLU A 370 -12.78 13.34 -5.32
CA GLU A 370 -13.97 13.59 -6.13
C GLU A 370 -13.62 14.41 -7.38
N VAL A 371 -12.78 15.43 -7.19
CA VAL A 371 -12.31 16.26 -8.32
C VAL A 371 -11.39 15.45 -9.23
N GLU A 372 -10.46 14.70 -8.67
CA GLU A 372 -9.55 13.81 -9.40
C GLU A 372 -10.31 12.77 -10.23
N ALA A 373 -11.37 12.18 -9.66
CA ALA A 373 -12.21 11.20 -10.37
C ALA A 373 -12.80 11.80 -11.64
N VAL A 374 -13.37 13.01 -11.57
CA VAL A 374 -13.95 13.70 -12.72
C VAL A 374 -12.87 14.09 -13.75
N VAL A 375 -11.74 14.64 -13.30
CA VAL A 375 -10.65 15.03 -14.22
C VAL A 375 -10.07 13.82 -14.96
N ASN A 376 -9.92 12.68 -14.29
CA ASN A 376 -9.44 11.44 -14.88
C ASN A 376 -10.41 10.78 -15.88
N GLU A 377 -11.69 11.21 -15.95
CA GLU A 377 -12.61 10.78 -17.02
C GLU A 377 -12.29 11.44 -18.37
N HIS A 378 -11.49 12.50 -18.38
CA HIS A 378 -11.18 13.19 -19.63
C HIS A 378 -10.18 12.39 -20.48
N PRO A 379 -10.47 12.11 -21.78
CA PRO A 379 -9.67 11.19 -22.61
C PRO A 379 -8.20 11.57 -22.83
N ALA A 380 -7.85 12.84 -22.61
CA ALA A 380 -6.47 13.32 -22.74
C ALA A 380 -5.67 13.20 -21.46
N VAL A 381 -6.31 12.96 -20.30
CA VAL A 381 -5.66 12.90 -19.00
C VAL A 381 -5.15 11.48 -18.73
N LEU A 382 -3.86 11.35 -18.45
CA LEU A 382 -3.25 10.11 -18.01
C LEU A 382 -3.45 9.93 -16.50
N GLU A 383 -3.18 10.98 -15.73
CA GLU A 383 -3.35 11.02 -14.27
C GLU A 383 -3.41 12.47 -13.80
N CYS A 384 -3.95 12.67 -12.61
CA CYS A 384 -3.98 13.99 -11.99
C CYS A 384 -3.81 13.91 -10.47
N GLY A 385 -3.52 15.07 -9.87
CA GLY A 385 -3.50 15.26 -8.42
C GLY A 385 -4.15 16.58 -8.06
N CYS A 386 -5.05 16.57 -7.08
CA CYS A 386 -5.80 17.73 -6.63
C CYS A 386 -5.35 18.17 -5.23
N VAL A 387 -5.19 19.47 -5.05
CA VAL A 387 -4.82 20.07 -3.76
C VAL A 387 -5.55 21.39 -3.54
N GLY A 388 -5.73 21.76 -2.26
CA GLY A 388 -6.08 23.13 -1.88
C GLY A 388 -4.85 24.02 -1.85
N VAL A 389 -4.96 25.18 -2.45
CA VAL A 389 -3.94 26.24 -2.38
C VAL A 389 -4.58 27.56 -1.95
N GLU A 390 -3.79 28.47 -1.42
CA GLU A 390 -4.28 29.78 -1.01
C GLU A 390 -4.66 30.62 -2.24
N GLY A 391 -5.90 31.09 -2.29
CA GLY A 391 -6.41 32.03 -3.28
C GLY A 391 -6.13 33.48 -2.93
N LYS A 392 -6.60 34.40 -3.78
CA LYS A 392 -6.33 35.86 -3.63
C LYS A 392 -6.89 36.47 -2.35
N ASP A 393 -7.91 35.88 -1.74
CA ASP A 393 -8.60 36.41 -0.56
C ASP A 393 -8.33 35.54 0.70
N SER A 394 -7.17 34.88 0.77
CA SER A 394 -6.79 33.95 1.84
C SER A 394 -7.77 32.79 2.06
N GLN A 395 -8.62 32.51 1.09
CA GLN A 395 -9.48 31.31 1.06
C GLN A 395 -8.80 30.21 0.24
N GLU A 396 -9.01 28.96 0.62
CA GLU A 396 -8.56 27.86 -0.21
C GLU A 396 -9.33 27.81 -1.54
N ILE A 397 -8.60 27.48 -2.60
CA ILE A 397 -9.14 27.19 -3.92
C ILE A 397 -8.63 25.84 -4.40
N VAL A 398 -9.38 25.21 -5.27
CA VAL A 398 -9.02 23.94 -5.88
C VAL A 398 -8.00 24.16 -6.99
N LYS A 399 -6.83 23.50 -6.87
CA LYS A 399 -5.79 23.42 -7.91
C LYS A 399 -5.61 21.96 -8.33
N VAL A 400 -5.52 21.72 -9.65
CA VAL A 400 -5.30 20.38 -10.19
C VAL A 400 -4.03 20.38 -11.02
N PHE A 401 -3.16 19.40 -10.73
CA PHE A 401 -2.00 19.06 -11.54
C PHE A 401 -2.36 17.92 -12.48
N ILE A 402 -2.03 18.04 -13.77
CA ILE A 402 -2.45 17.09 -14.80
C ILE A 402 -1.23 16.59 -15.58
N VAL A 403 -1.16 15.27 -15.76
CA VAL A 403 -0.28 14.62 -16.73
C VAL A 403 -1.14 14.15 -17.90
N LEU A 404 -0.75 14.50 -19.11
CA LEU A 404 -1.45 14.10 -20.33
C LEU A 404 -0.88 12.79 -20.89
N HIS A 405 -1.71 12.04 -21.62
CA HIS A 405 -1.22 10.98 -22.49
C HIS A 405 -0.24 11.53 -23.53
N GLU A 406 0.73 10.72 -23.97
CA GLU A 406 1.60 11.05 -25.07
C GLU A 406 0.74 11.41 -26.30
N ASP A 407 1.15 12.45 -27.05
CA ASP A 407 0.46 12.97 -28.24
C ASP A 407 -0.93 13.57 -27.99
N LYS A 408 -1.33 13.83 -26.74
CA LYS A 408 -2.53 14.59 -26.43
C LYS A 408 -2.23 16.01 -26.01
N THR A 409 -3.15 16.91 -26.35
CA THR A 409 -3.16 18.31 -25.91
C THR A 409 -4.48 18.61 -25.23
N LEU A 410 -4.44 19.48 -24.24
CA LEU A 410 -5.61 19.91 -23.48
C LEU A 410 -5.31 21.31 -22.92
N SER A 411 -6.22 22.24 -23.08
CA SER A 411 -6.11 23.57 -22.48
C SER A 411 -6.76 23.60 -21.08
N GLU A 412 -6.37 24.60 -20.28
CA GLU A 412 -6.99 24.85 -18.98
C GLU A 412 -8.50 25.12 -19.13
N GLU A 413 -8.91 25.86 -20.15
CA GLU A 413 -10.30 26.20 -20.38
C GLU A 413 -11.15 24.96 -20.72
N GLU A 414 -10.61 24.04 -21.53
CA GLU A 414 -11.29 22.80 -21.89
C GLU A 414 -11.54 21.92 -20.66
N ILE A 415 -10.53 21.71 -19.81
CA ILE A 415 -10.71 20.88 -18.61
C ILE A 415 -11.60 21.55 -17.57
N ILE A 416 -11.52 22.88 -17.38
CA ILE A 416 -12.41 23.61 -16.49
C ILE A 416 -13.86 23.49 -16.97
N THR A 417 -14.09 23.60 -18.28
CA THR A 417 -15.42 23.44 -18.89
C THR A 417 -15.93 22.03 -18.66
N PHE A 418 -15.11 21.01 -18.91
CA PHE A 418 -15.45 19.61 -18.66
C PHE A 418 -15.83 19.36 -17.18
N CYS A 419 -15.10 19.97 -16.25
CA CYS A 419 -15.42 19.88 -14.83
C CYS A 419 -16.72 20.59 -14.44
N ARG A 420 -17.04 21.74 -15.07
CA ARG A 420 -18.28 22.47 -14.81
C ARG A 420 -19.54 21.70 -15.13
N ASP A 421 -19.48 20.83 -16.13
CA ASP A 421 -20.62 19.99 -16.52
C ASP A 421 -20.90 18.86 -15.53
N LYS A 422 -19.95 18.57 -14.63
CA LYS A 422 -19.97 17.38 -13.75
C LYS A 422 -19.84 17.71 -12.26
N LEU A 423 -19.30 18.87 -11.91
CA LEU A 423 -19.04 19.29 -10.54
C LEU A 423 -19.82 20.54 -10.15
N THR A 424 -20.22 20.61 -8.90
CA THR A 424 -20.78 21.83 -8.32
C THR A 424 -19.76 22.97 -8.39
N ALA A 425 -20.20 24.20 -8.59
CA ALA A 425 -19.35 25.35 -8.91
C ALA A 425 -18.17 25.58 -7.96
N TYR A 426 -18.33 25.33 -6.64
CA TYR A 426 -17.25 25.47 -5.66
C TYR A 426 -16.20 24.37 -5.72
N LYS A 427 -16.50 23.21 -6.33
CA LYS A 427 -15.58 22.09 -6.54
C LYS A 427 -14.78 22.21 -7.84
N VAL A 428 -15.22 23.08 -8.76
CA VAL A 428 -14.55 23.27 -10.05
C VAL A 428 -13.16 23.86 -9.83
N PRO A 429 -12.09 23.26 -10.39
CA PRO A 429 -10.75 23.79 -10.26
C PRO A 429 -10.64 25.25 -10.71
N LYS A 430 -9.94 26.06 -9.93
CA LYS A 430 -9.65 27.47 -10.26
C LYS A 430 -8.26 27.64 -10.85
N GLN A 431 -7.39 26.66 -10.64
CA GLN A 431 -6.03 26.63 -11.19
C GLN A 431 -5.77 25.24 -11.76
N ILE A 432 -5.16 25.21 -12.93
CA ILE A 432 -4.69 24.00 -13.60
C ILE A 432 -3.19 24.15 -13.87
N GLU A 433 -2.45 23.08 -13.66
CA GLU A 433 -1.05 23.01 -14.01
C GLU A 433 -0.73 21.70 -14.71
N PHE A 434 -0.14 21.78 -15.91
CA PHE A 434 0.31 20.60 -16.65
C PHE A 434 1.75 20.27 -16.26
N ILE A 435 1.94 19.04 -15.76
CA ILE A 435 3.23 18.55 -15.29
C ILE A 435 3.61 17.23 -15.99
N LYS A 436 4.88 16.85 -15.89
CA LYS A 436 5.37 15.62 -16.54
C LYS A 436 5.06 14.35 -15.74
N GLU A 437 5.02 14.44 -14.43
CA GLU A 437 4.83 13.31 -13.52
C GLU A 437 4.22 13.79 -12.21
N ILE A 438 3.24 13.05 -11.69
CA ILE A 438 2.69 13.26 -10.35
C ILE A 438 3.66 12.64 -9.32
N PRO A 439 4.12 13.40 -8.29
CA PRO A 439 4.96 12.86 -7.24
C PRO A 439 4.20 11.78 -6.44
N LYS A 440 4.84 10.63 -6.24
CA LYS A 440 4.23 9.45 -5.60
C LYS A 440 5.17 8.78 -4.62
N THR A 441 4.58 8.15 -3.62
CA THR A 441 5.30 7.22 -2.75
C THR A 441 5.75 5.96 -3.52
N ASN A 442 6.62 5.15 -2.90
CA ASN A 442 7.05 3.85 -3.47
C ASN A 442 5.92 2.83 -3.65
N VAL A 443 4.78 3.06 -3.01
CA VAL A 443 3.56 2.25 -3.15
C VAL A 443 2.51 2.92 -4.04
N GLY A 444 2.88 3.98 -4.77
CA GLY A 444 2.05 4.62 -5.79
C GLY A 444 1.11 5.71 -5.28
N LYS A 445 1.06 6.04 -3.98
CA LYS A 445 0.21 7.12 -3.45
C LYS A 445 0.71 8.48 -3.87
N VAL A 446 -0.19 9.37 -4.30
CA VAL A 446 0.10 10.78 -4.61
C VAL A 446 0.64 11.50 -3.36
N LEU A 447 1.77 12.18 -3.51
CA LEU A 447 2.38 13.01 -2.48
C LEU A 447 1.84 14.44 -2.58
N ARG A 448 0.60 14.66 -2.11
CA ARG A 448 -0.08 15.97 -2.20
C ARG A 448 0.71 17.10 -1.55
N ARG A 449 1.53 16.80 -0.53
CA ARG A 449 2.39 17.81 0.07
C ARG A 449 3.40 18.37 -0.92
N GLU A 450 4.04 17.53 -1.72
CA GLU A 450 5.00 17.97 -2.75
C GLU A 450 4.31 18.76 -3.88
N LEU A 451 3.02 18.47 -4.17
CA LEU A 451 2.23 19.26 -5.09
C LEU A 451 1.87 20.64 -4.53
N LYS A 452 1.71 20.78 -3.21
CA LYS A 452 1.43 22.08 -2.57
C LYS A 452 2.66 23.00 -2.48
N GLU A 453 3.86 22.40 -2.42
CA GLU A 453 5.13 23.14 -2.30
C GLU A 453 5.64 23.64 -3.68
N ASN A 454 5.07 23.15 -4.79
CA ASN A 454 5.34 23.60 -6.17
C ASN A 454 4.31 24.66 -6.59
#